data_486d575ddf58e46da6d37610df077c76
#
_entry.id   486d575ddf58e46da6d37610df077c76
#
_cell.length_a   1.000
_cell.length_b   1.000
_cell.length_c   1.000
_cell.angle_alpha   90.00
_cell.angle_beta   90.00
_cell.angle_gamma   90.00
#
_symmetry.space_group_name_H-M   'P 1'
#
loop_
_entity.id
_entity.type
_entity.pdbx_description
1 polymer ?
#
loop_
_entity_poly.entity_id
_entity_poly.type
_entity_poly.pdbx_seq_one_letter_code
_entity_poly.pdbx_strand_id
1 'polypeptide(L)'
;ATYDGKKALIVDDFPTARRLIKETLQEIGFECVEAADVDQALKLFDEEKVDLVIADTFMPEKNGMDLLKTLRENPENEELEIVLTMMEDHEELVSQGEALGMTGYVLKPFDVFSLSKSLDQMHKKEE
;
A
#
# COMPACT_ATOMS: atom_id res chain seq x y z
N ALA A 1 7.59 14.30 12.35
CA ALA A 1 6.36 13.83 11.70
C ALA A 1 5.85 12.56 12.38
N THR A 2 4.55 12.28 12.20
CA THR A 2 3.85 11.18 12.87
C THR A 2 4.43 9.80 12.53
N TYR A 3 4.99 9.66 11.34
CA TYR A 3 5.47 8.37 10.84
C TYR A 3 7.00 8.28 10.78
N ASP A 4 7.70 9.15 11.49
CA ASP A 4 9.16 9.13 11.51
C ASP A 4 9.69 7.77 11.95
N GLY A 5 10.66 7.26 11.19
CA GLY A 5 11.28 5.97 11.49
C GLY A 5 10.55 4.78 10.89
N LYS A 6 9.39 4.99 10.29
CA LYS A 6 8.63 3.92 9.63
C LYS A 6 9.03 3.80 8.17
N LYS A 7 8.91 2.61 7.62
CA LYS A 7 9.29 2.30 6.24
C LYS A 7 8.09 1.79 5.46
N ALA A 8 7.94 2.27 4.23
CA ALA A 8 6.87 1.86 3.32
C ALA A 8 7.42 1.21 2.06
N LEU A 9 6.73 0.18 1.60
CA LEU A 9 6.99 -0.46 0.30
C LEU A 9 5.88 -0.02 -0.66
N ILE A 10 6.28 0.62 -1.75
CA ILE A 10 5.36 1.14 -2.78
C ILE A 10 5.41 0.22 -3.99
N VAL A 11 4.26 -0.32 -4.39
CA VAL A 11 4.16 -1.26 -5.50
C VAL A 11 3.22 -0.73 -6.56
N ASP A 12 3.77 -0.28 -7.68
CA ASP A 12 3.00 0.29 -8.80
C ASP A 12 3.88 0.22 -10.05
N ASP A 13 3.34 -0.28 -11.15
CA ASP A 13 4.08 -0.39 -12.39
C ASP A 13 4.21 0.95 -13.14
N PHE A 14 3.47 1.96 -12.70
CA PHE A 14 3.48 3.29 -13.32
C PHE A 14 4.43 4.23 -12.58
N PRO A 15 5.57 4.63 -13.18
CA PRO A 15 6.58 5.43 -12.47
C PRO A 15 6.08 6.75 -11.90
N THR A 16 5.17 7.43 -12.61
CA THR A 16 4.62 8.70 -12.13
C THR A 16 3.78 8.51 -10.87
N ALA A 17 2.97 7.45 -10.83
CA ALA A 17 2.16 7.13 -9.65
C ALA A 17 3.07 6.76 -8.47
N ARG A 18 4.09 5.94 -8.71
CA ARG A 18 5.07 5.58 -7.68
C ARG A 18 5.74 6.79 -7.07
N ARG A 19 6.15 7.75 -7.93
CA ARG A 19 6.80 8.98 -7.48
C ARG A 19 5.87 9.80 -6.59
N LEU A 20 4.61 9.96 -6.99
CA LEU A 20 3.64 10.74 -6.22
C LEU A 20 3.42 10.13 -4.83
N ILE A 21 3.25 8.81 -4.78
CA ILE A 21 3.09 8.10 -3.51
C ILE A 21 4.33 8.28 -2.63
N LYS A 22 5.51 8.11 -3.23
CA LYS A 22 6.78 8.25 -2.52
C LYS A 22 6.94 9.65 -1.92
N GLU A 23 6.71 10.69 -2.73
CA GLU A 23 6.83 12.07 -2.27
C GLU A 23 5.88 12.35 -1.10
N THR A 24 4.65 11.87 -1.21
CA THR A 24 3.66 12.04 -0.15
C THR A 24 4.09 11.34 1.14
N LEU A 25 4.51 10.09 1.04
CA LEU A 25 4.90 9.32 2.22
C LEU A 25 6.17 9.88 2.87
N GLN A 26 7.14 10.34 2.07
CA GLN A 26 8.35 10.96 2.60
C GLN A 26 8.02 12.25 3.35
N GLU A 27 7.08 13.03 2.85
CA GLU A 27 6.67 14.28 3.48
C GLU A 27 6.11 14.05 4.89
N ILE A 28 5.43 12.93 5.11
CA ILE A 28 4.85 12.62 6.42
C ILE A 28 5.74 11.72 7.29
N GLY A 29 6.96 11.43 6.85
CA GLY A 29 7.97 10.80 7.69
C GLY A 29 8.44 9.42 7.31
N PHE A 30 7.84 8.78 6.29
CA PHE A 30 8.23 7.44 5.89
C PHE A 30 9.54 7.41 5.11
N GLU A 31 10.32 6.37 5.34
CA GLU A 31 11.35 5.95 4.39
C GLU A 31 10.64 5.03 3.39
N CYS A 32 11.02 5.10 2.11
CA CYS A 32 10.31 4.38 1.06
C CYS A 32 11.24 3.47 0.25
N VAL A 33 10.76 2.28 -0.06
CA VAL A 33 11.34 1.41 -1.08
C VAL A 33 10.28 1.16 -2.15
N GLU A 34 10.71 0.96 -3.39
CA GLU A 34 9.81 0.89 -4.53
C GLU A 34 9.96 -0.41 -5.30
N ALA A 35 8.83 -0.93 -5.77
CA ALA A 35 8.79 -2.10 -6.64
C ALA A 35 7.85 -1.82 -7.81
N ALA A 36 8.23 -2.28 -9.00
CA ALA A 36 7.43 -2.12 -10.21
C ALA A 36 6.49 -3.31 -10.47
N ASP A 37 6.66 -4.40 -9.74
CA ASP A 37 5.82 -5.59 -9.85
C ASP A 37 5.77 -6.35 -8.53
N VAL A 38 4.89 -7.34 -8.46
CA VAL A 38 4.65 -8.09 -7.22
C VAL A 38 5.86 -8.96 -6.84
N ASP A 39 6.52 -9.57 -7.82
CA ASP A 39 7.68 -10.43 -7.52
C ASP A 39 8.83 -9.62 -6.94
N GLN A 40 9.10 -8.43 -7.48
CA GLN A 40 10.09 -7.52 -6.92
C GLN A 40 9.68 -7.07 -5.52
N ALA A 41 8.39 -6.80 -5.33
CA ALA A 41 7.86 -6.38 -4.02
C ALA A 41 8.10 -7.45 -2.95
N LEU A 42 7.84 -8.71 -3.28
CA LEU A 42 8.05 -9.82 -2.34
C LEU A 42 9.51 -9.97 -1.98
N LYS A 43 10.40 -9.81 -2.95
CA LYS A 43 11.84 -9.85 -2.70
C LYS A 43 12.29 -8.73 -1.77
N LEU A 44 11.84 -7.51 -2.03
CA LEU A 44 12.17 -6.37 -1.18
C LEU A 44 11.57 -6.50 0.22
N PHE A 45 10.37 -7.06 0.32
CA PHE A 45 9.73 -7.29 1.60
C PHE A 45 10.55 -8.23 2.48
N ASP A 46 11.15 -9.26 1.89
CA ASP A 46 12.00 -10.20 2.63
C ASP A 46 13.34 -9.58 3.05
N GLU A 47 13.85 -8.63 2.27
CA GLU A 47 15.14 -7.98 2.54
C GLU A 47 15.02 -6.78 3.47
N GLU A 48 13.89 -6.08 3.43
CA GLU A 48 13.65 -4.84 4.17
C GLU A 48 12.54 -5.06 5.20
N LYS A 49 12.68 -4.45 6.36
CA LYS A 49 11.60 -4.47 7.32
C LYS A 49 10.68 -3.28 7.04
N VAL A 50 9.47 -3.54 6.56
CA VAL A 50 8.51 -2.49 6.24
C VAL A 50 7.32 -2.52 7.18
N ASP A 51 6.74 -1.34 7.41
CA ASP A 51 5.58 -1.14 8.29
C ASP A 51 4.30 -0.95 7.49
N LEU A 52 4.42 -0.54 6.23
CA LEU A 52 3.30 -0.25 5.34
C LEU A 52 3.62 -0.76 3.95
N VAL A 53 2.64 -1.42 3.33
CA VAL A 53 2.68 -1.75 1.90
C VAL A 53 1.55 -0.99 1.24
N ILE A 54 1.85 -0.26 0.17
CA ILE A 54 0.81 0.38 -0.65
C ILE A 54 0.95 -0.14 -2.08
N ALA A 55 -0.09 -0.78 -2.59
CA ALA A 55 -0.02 -1.55 -3.82
C ALA A 55 -1.21 -1.31 -4.73
N ASP A 56 -0.93 -1.19 -6.04
CA ASP A 56 -1.94 -0.96 -7.06
C ASP A 56 -2.68 -2.26 -7.38
N THR A 57 -4.00 -2.18 -7.49
CA THR A 57 -4.84 -3.32 -7.91
C THR A 57 -4.83 -3.53 -9.41
N PHE A 58 -4.34 -2.58 -10.19
CA PHE A 58 -4.32 -2.68 -11.66
C PHE A 58 -2.89 -2.74 -12.18
N MET A 59 -2.36 -3.94 -12.31
CA MET A 59 -1.02 -4.20 -12.85
C MET A 59 -1.07 -5.47 -13.70
N PRO A 60 -0.18 -5.58 -14.72
CA PRO A 60 -0.12 -6.81 -15.54
C PRO A 60 0.28 -8.01 -14.69
N GLU A 61 -0.23 -9.18 -15.05
CA GLU A 61 0.05 -10.47 -14.42
C GLU A 61 -0.44 -10.53 -12.97
N LYS A 62 0.39 -10.15 -12.00
CA LYS A 62 0.01 -10.12 -10.58
C LYS A 62 -0.19 -8.68 -10.14
N ASN A 63 -1.15 -8.43 -9.29
CA ASN A 63 -1.50 -7.09 -8.82
C ASN A 63 -1.51 -6.99 -7.29
N GLY A 64 -1.93 -5.83 -6.78
CA GLY A 64 -1.98 -5.58 -5.34
C GLY A 64 -2.83 -6.56 -4.57
N MET A 65 -3.90 -7.07 -5.17
CA MET A 65 -4.77 -8.06 -4.52
C MET A 65 -4.01 -9.38 -4.31
N ASP A 66 -3.22 -9.79 -5.30
CA ASP A 66 -2.39 -10.99 -5.21
C ASP A 66 -1.32 -10.83 -4.13
N LEU A 67 -0.70 -9.66 -4.08
CA LEU A 67 0.31 -9.35 -3.06
C LEU A 67 -0.30 -9.40 -1.65
N LEU A 68 -1.46 -8.79 -1.48
CA LEU A 68 -2.19 -8.79 -0.22
C LEU A 68 -2.44 -10.22 0.26
N LYS A 69 -2.97 -11.05 -0.62
CA LYS A 69 -3.24 -12.45 -0.30
C LYS A 69 -1.98 -13.17 0.15
N THR A 70 -0.90 -13.03 -0.61
CA THR A 70 0.38 -13.69 -0.30
C THR A 70 0.93 -13.24 1.05
N LEU A 71 0.92 -11.94 1.32
CA LEU A 71 1.46 -11.41 2.58
C LEU A 71 0.62 -11.85 3.78
N ARG A 72 -0.71 -11.89 3.64
CA ARG A 72 -1.59 -12.30 4.74
C ARG A 72 -1.61 -13.81 5.00
N GLU A 73 -1.09 -14.61 4.08
CA GLU A 73 -0.92 -16.04 4.31
C GLU A 73 0.12 -16.34 5.38
N ASN A 74 1.03 -15.40 5.64
CA ASN A 74 2.01 -15.53 6.72
C ASN A 74 1.46 -14.84 7.98
N PRO A 75 1.17 -15.59 9.07
CA PRO A 75 0.64 -15.01 10.31
C PRO A 75 1.54 -13.95 10.94
N GLU A 76 2.84 -13.94 10.63
CA GLU A 76 3.76 -12.92 11.13
C GLU A 76 3.42 -11.53 10.59
N ASN A 77 2.68 -11.46 9.49
CA ASN A 77 2.29 -10.21 8.84
C ASN A 77 0.91 -9.71 9.29
N GLU A 78 0.38 -10.22 10.40
CA GLU A 78 -0.96 -9.85 10.88
C GLU A 78 -1.09 -8.34 11.16
N GLU A 79 -0.06 -7.74 11.72
CA GLU A 79 -0.07 -6.31 12.08
C GLU A 79 0.41 -5.39 10.95
N LEU A 80 0.89 -5.96 9.86
CA LEU A 80 1.35 -5.17 8.71
C LEU A 80 0.19 -4.40 8.10
N GLU A 81 0.41 -3.10 7.87
CA GLU A 81 -0.58 -2.29 7.18
C GLU A 81 -0.44 -2.48 5.67
N ILE A 82 -1.53 -2.85 5.01
CA ILE A 82 -1.55 -3.05 3.56
C ILE A 82 -2.69 -2.22 2.98
N VAL A 83 -2.34 -1.22 2.19
CA VAL A 83 -3.27 -0.30 1.56
C VAL A 83 -3.26 -0.54 0.06
N LEU A 84 -4.44 -0.67 -0.53
CA LEU A 84 -4.57 -0.88 -1.98
C LEU A 84 -4.93 0.43 -2.65
N THR A 85 -4.41 0.67 -3.85
CA THR A 85 -4.88 1.77 -4.70
C THR A 85 -5.71 1.18 -5.83
N MET A 86 -6.77 1.86 -6.21
CA MET A 86 -7.69 1.37 -7.24
C MET A 86 -8.31 2.53 -8.01
N MET A 87 -8.67 2.26 -9.27
CA MET A 87 -9.28 3.28 -10.14
C MET A 87 -10.74 3.53 -9.77
N GLU A 88 -11.43 2.48 -9.35
CA GLU A 88 -12.84 2.56 -8.97
C GLU A 88 -13.08 1.66 -7.76
N ASP A 89 -13.98 2.11 -6.88
CA ASP A 89 -14.30 1.37 -5.66
C ASP A 89 -15.55 0.50 -5.85
N HIS A 90 -15.50 -0.40 -6.82
CA HIS A 90 -16.57 -1.37 -7.00
C HIS A 90 -16.75 -2.18 -5.72
N GLU A 91 -18.00 -2.41 -5.35
CA GLU A 91 -18.33 -3.18 -4.16
C GLU A 91 -17.62 -4.53 -4.10
N GLU A 92 -17.56 -5.24 -5.23
CA GLU A 92 -16.88 -6.53 -5.31
C GLU A 92 -15.39 -6.43 -5.02
N LEU A 93 -14.73 -5.41 -5.58
CA LEU A 93 -13.29 -5.22 -5.39
C LEU A 93 -12.97 -4.86 -3.94
N VAL A 94 -13.74 -3.95 -3.37
CA VAL A 94 -13.57 -3.54 -1.97
C VAL A 94 -13.83 -4.73 -1.04
N SER A 95 -14.91 -5.47 -1.28
CA SER A 95 -15.25 -6.65 -0.47
C SER A 95 -14.15 -7.71 -0.54
N GLN A 96 -13.58 -7.92 -1.72
CA GLN A 96 -12.47 -8.87 -1.89
C GLN A 96 -11.26 -8.43 -1.06
N GLY A 97 -10.91 -7.14 -1.14
CA GLY A 97 -9.79 -6.60 -0.36
C GLY A 97 -10.02 -6.73 1.15
N GLU A 98 -11.23 -6.41 1.60
CA GLU A 98 -11.58 -6.56 3.01
C GLU A 98 -11.50 -8.02 3.46
N ALA A 99 -12.03 -8.94 2.66
CA ALA A 99 -12.00 -10.36 2.97
C ALA A 99 -10.56 -10.90 3.05
N LEU A 100 -9.65 -10.35 2.25
CA LEU A 100 -8.24 -10.74 2.25
C LEU A 100 -7.42 -10.01 3.31
N GLY A 101 -8.01 -9.04 4.00
CA GLY A 101 -7.36 -8.37 5.11
C GLY A 101 -6.64 -7.06 4.80
N MET A 102 -7.08 -6.30 3.79
CA MET A 102 -6.50 -4.98 3.55
C MET A 102 -6.79 -4.05 4.72
N THR A 103 -5.86 -3.15 5.01
CA THR A 103 -6.06 -2.12 6.03
C THR A 103 -7.01 -1.04 5.53
N GLY A 104 -6.93 -0.73 4.25
CA GLY A 104 -7.80 0.25 3.60
C GLY A 104 -7.46 0.39 2.13
N TYR A 105 -8.06 1.37 1.47
CA TYR A 105 -7.79 1.62 0.05
C TYR A 105 -7.85 3.12 -0.25
N VAL A 106 -7.24 3.50 -1.36
CA VAL A 106 -7.23 4.89 -1.85
C VAL A 106 -7.60 4.87 -3.34
N LEU A 107 -8.47 5.76 -3.75
CA LEU A 107 -8.88 5.87 -5.16
C LEU A 107 -7.94 6.76 -5.96
N LYS A 108 -7.62 6.32 -7.18
CA LYS A 108 -6.90 7.11 -8.17
C LYS A 108 -7.90 7.89 -9.03
N PRO A 109 -7.58 9.07 -9.53
CA PRO A 109 -6.36 9.82 -9.24
C PRO A 109 -6.40 10.46 -7.86
N PHE A 110 -5.25 10.58 -7.24
CA PHE A 110 -5.13 11.25 -5.94
C PHE A 110 -3.97 12.25 -5.99
N ASP A 111 -3.99 13.21 -5.08
CA ASP A 111 -2.88 14.14 -4.88
C ASP A 111 -2.30 13.90 -3.48
N VAL A 112 -1.26 14.68 -3.15
CA VAL A 112 -0.58 14.59 -1.85
C VAL A 112 -1.56 14.76 -0.70
N PHE A 113 -2.47 15.73 -0.82
CA PHE A 113 -3.43 16.04 0.23
C PHE A 113 -4.41 14.90 0.48
N SER A 114 -5.02 14.36 -0.60
CA SER A 114 -6.02 13.29 -0.47
C SER A 114 -5.41 11.98 0.02
N LEU A 115 -4.20 11.65 -0.43
CA LEU A 115 -3.51 10.44 0.05
C LEU A 115 -3.16 10.55 1.53
N SER A 116 -2.59 11.68 1.93
CA SER A 116 -2.23 11.94 3.33
C SER A 116 -3.47 11.86 4.24
N LYS A 117 -4.56 12.49 3.82
CA LYS A 117 -5.82 12.48 4.57
C LYS A 117 -6.37 11.06 4.73
N SER A 118 -6.32 10.25 3.66
CA SER A 118 -6.80 8.86 3.71
C SER A 118 -6.00 8.03 4.69
N LEU A 119 -4.67 8.17 4.68
CA LEU A 119 -3.80 7.45 5.61
C LEU A 119 -4.08 7.85 7.06
N ASP A 120 -4.26 9.14 7.31
CA ASP A 120 -4.58 9.64 8.65
C ASP A 120 -5.91 9.08 9.16
N GLN A 121 -6.92 9.01 8.29
CA GLN A 121 -8.22 8.46 8.66
C GLN A 121 -8.15 6.97 8.99
N MET A 122 -7.34 6.21 8.26
CA MET A 122 -7.13 4.79 8.54
C MET A 122 -6.51 4.61 9.92
N HIS A 123 -5.54 5.43 10.27
CA HIS A 123 -4.87 5.33 11.57
C HIS A 123 -5.76 5.80 12.73
N LYS A 124 -6.64 6.76 12.51
CA LYS A 124 -7.59 7.20 13.52
C LYS A 124 -8.57 6.12 13.95
N LYS A 125 -8.93 5.22 13.03
CA LYS A 125 -9.85 4.12 13.34
C LYS A 125 -9.26 3.08 14.28
N GLU A 126 -7.94 3.05 14.39
CA GLU A 126 -7.22 2.10 15.24
C GLU A 126 -7.04 2.61 16.67
N GLU A 127 -7.30 3.89 16.89
CA GLU A 127 -7.26 4.50 18.20
C GLU A 127 -8.62 4.30 18.90
#